data_2332c0eb6a87708fbebf7d5e72d1c238
#
_entry.id   2332c0eb6a87708fbebf7d5e72d1c238
#
_cell.length_a   1.000
_cell.length_b   1.000
_cell.length_c   1.000
_cell.angle_alpha   90.00
_cell.angle_beta   90.00
_cell.angle_gamma   90.00
#
_symmetry.space_group_name_H-M   'P 1'
#
loop_
_entity.id
_entity.type
_entity.pdbx_description
1 polymer ?
#
loop_
_entity_poly.entity_id
_entity_poly.type
_entity_poly.pdbx_seq_one_letter_code
_entity_poly.pdbx_strand_id
1 'polypeptide(L)'
;MAVAIFIPLFLTLFFKKSGILTKTEEEKLVPDAVIASITETKSAKEKAVVSGTKLSVVSPLSGLAKPLDQASDPVFSQGIMGKGVVIDPSDGELVSPVDATVSVLFPTKHAIGLLTSEGVEFLIHIGMDTVNLEGKGFTSHVAQGDNVKVGDKLITFDIPMIKEEGYIVETPILITNQEEFRPEELIDLPKQIKRGQALMVAKKI
;
A
#
# COMPACT_ATOMS: atom_id res chain seq x y z
N MET A 1 18.43 12.57 22.65
CA MET A 1 18.92 11.42 21.88
C MET A 1 18.20 11.43 20.56
N ALA A 2 18.91 11.60 19.45
CA ALA A 2 18.30 11.59 18.12
C ALA A 2 17.99 10.14 17.76
N VAL A 3 16.72 9.81 17.61
CA VAL A 3 16.29 8.52 17.03
C VAL A 3 16.56 8.63 15.54
N ALA A 4 17.59 7.93 15.07
CA ALA A 4 17.86 7.80 13.66
C ALA A 4 16.74 6.93 13.05
N ILE A 5 15.84 7.57 12.29
CA ILE A 5 14.82 6.87 11.52
C ILE A 5 15.55 6.14 10.39
N PHE A 6 15.78 4.85 10.58
CA PHE A 6 16.38 3.98 9.57
C PHE A 6 15.29 3.64 8.55
N ILE A 7 15.14 4.48 7.52
CA ILE A 7 14.28 4.15 6.37
C ILE A 7 15.07 3.15 5.53
N PRO A 8 14.62 1.88 5.37
CA PRO A 8 15.32 0.91 4.55
C PRO A 8 15.47 1.43 3.10
N LEU A 9 16.62 1.22 2.52
CA LEU A 9 16.95 1.63 1.13
C LEU A 9 15.86 1.21 0.11
N PHE A 10 15.16 0.13 0.39
CA PHE A 10 14.08 -0.39 -0.44
C PHE A 10 12.84 0.50 -0.44
N LEU A 11 12.51 1.11 0.70
CA LEU A 11 11.42 2.07 0.81
C LEU A 11 11.73 3.34 0.00
N THR A 12 12.99 3.76 -0.03
CA THR A 12 13.46 4.91 -0.82
C THR A 12 13.27 4.68 -2.33
N LEU A 13 13.41 3.44 -2.83
CA LEU A 13 13.18 3.09 -4.23
C LEU A 13 11.68 3.13 -4.61
N PHE A 14 10.80 2.72 -3.70
CA PHE A 14 9.36 2.83 -3.88
C PHE A 14 8.93 4.30 -4.01
N PHE A 15 9.38 5.16 -3.09
CA PHE A 15 9.09 6.60 -3.14
C PHE A 15 9.71 7.31 -4.34
N LYS A 16 10.89 6.89 -4.82
CA LYS A 16 11.52 7.48 -6.00
C LYS A 16 10.69 7.22 -7.28
N LYS A 17 10.01 6.07 -7.36
CA LYS A 17 9.11 5.74 -8.48
C LYS A 17 7.80 6.51 -8.40
N SER A 18 7.34 6.85 -7.20
CA SER A 18 6.10 7.61 -6.94
C SER A 18 6.28 9.14 -7.04
N GLY A 19 7.44 9.64 -7.46
CA GLY A 19 7.67 11.09 -7.70
C GLY A 19 7.84 11.97 -6.46
N ILE A 20 8.00 11.38 -5.27
CA ILE A 20 8.06 12.09 -3.98
C ILE A 20 9.47 12.64 -3.65
N LEU A 21 10.51 12.21 -4.38
CA LEU A 21 11.87 12.73 -4.19
C LEU A 21 12.27 13.64 -5.35
N THR A 22 12.43 14.91 -5.05
CA THR A 22 12.87 15.96 -5.96
C THR A 22 14.33 15.76 -6.42
N LYS A 23 14.52 16.07 -7.68
CA LYS A 23 15.74 16.12 -8.45
C LYS A 23 16.89 16.83 -7.72
N THR A 24 18.02 16.13 -7.53
CA THR A 24 19.32 16.78 -7.46
C THR A 24 20.36 15.87 -8.10
N GLU A 25 20.86 16.34 -9.24
CA GLU A 25 22.12 16.07 -9.93
C GLU A 25 22.72 14.65 -9.92
N GLU A 26 22.71 14.02 -11.13
CA GLU A 26 23.95 13.62 -11.80
C GLU A 26 23.68 13.41 -13.28
N GLU A 27 24.12 14.39 -14.07
CA GLU A 27 24.29 14.35 -15.51
C GLU A 27 25.69 13.76 -15.77
N LYS A 28 25.79 12.59 -16.43
CA LYS A 28 26.73 12.35 -17.55
C LYS A 28 26.74 10.91 -18.06
N LEU A 29 26.73 10.86 -19.38
CA LEU A 29 27.25 9.81 -20.28
C LEU A 29 26.33 8.63 -20.64
N VAL A 30 25.61 8.79 -21.74
CA VAL A 30 25.45 7.71 -22.73
C VAL A 30 25.50 8.31 -24.14
N PRO A 31 26.24 7.71 -25.09
CA PRO A 31 26.40 8.22 -26.44
C PRO A 31 25.17 7.94 -27.32
N ASP A 32 24.91 8.88 -28.24
CA ASP A 32 23.98 8.74 -29.35
C ASP A 32 24.32 7.52 -30.21
N ALA A 33 23.34 6.66 -30.41
CA ALA A 33 23.04 5.95 -31.64
C ALA A 33 21.98 4.86 -31.35
N VAL A 34 20.77 5.10 -31.70
CA VAL A 34 19.85 4.31 -32.54
C VAL A 34 18.48 4.99 -32.53
N ILE A 35 18.34 6.00 -33.36
CA ILE A 35 17.05 6.45 -33.85
C ILE A 35 16.90 5.85 -35.23
N ALA A 36 16.08 4.84 -35.38
CA ALA A 36 15.31 4.55 -36.59
C ALA A 36 14.40 3.34 -36.39
N SER A 37 13.16 3.53 -36.80
CA SER A 37 12.13 2.51 -37.06
C SER A 37 11.36 1.95 -35.86
N ILE A 38 10.27 2.60 -35.52
CA ILE A 38 8.93 2.00 -35.55
C ILE A 38 7.91 3.13 -35.70
N THR A 39 7.51 3.32 -36.95
CA THR A 39 6.38 4.18 -37.34
C THR A 39 5.10 3.34 -37.25
N GLU A 40 4.09 3.90 -36.58
CA GLU A 40 2.65 3.68 -36.78
C GLU A 40 2.02 2.32 -36.46
N THR A 41 1.34 2.25 -35.35
CA THR A 41 -0.09 1.88 -35.37
C THR A 41 -0.83 2.67 -34.29
N LYS A 42 -1.44 3.74 -34.75
CA LYS A 42 -2.43 4.54 -34.03
C LYS A 42 -3.71 3.71 -33.92
N SER A 43 -4.03 3.15 -32.76
CA SER A 43 -5.41 2.80 -32.39
C SER A 43 -5.81 3.76 -31.27
N ALA A 44 -6.59 4.74 -31.66
CA ALA A 44 -7.26 5.66 -30.77
C ALA A 44 -8.24 4.87 -29.88
N LYS A 45 -7.89 4.65 -28.62
CA LYS A 45 -8.86 4.35 -27.60
C LYS A 45 -9.21 5.67 -26.93
N GLU A 46 -10.37 6.19 -27.29
CA GLU A 46 -10.97 7.38 -26.69
C GLU A 46 -10.85 7.33 -25.17
N LYS A 47 -10.12 8.28 -24.63
CA LYS A 47 -10.17 8.61 -23.20
C LYS A 47 -11.55 9.22 -22.96
N ALA A 48 -12.50 8.38 -22.55
CA ALA A 48 -13.69 8.89 -21.90
C ALA A 48 -13.22 9.62 -20.64
N VAL A 49 -13.38 10.94 -20.63
CA VAL A 49 -13.22 11.77 -19.44
C VAL A 49 -14.35 11.41 -18.50
N VAL A 50 -14.15 10.41 -17.67
CA VAL A 50 -15.05 10.08 -16.56
C VAL A 50 -14.66 11.00 -15.42
N SER A 51 -15.42 12.08 -15.28
CA SER A 51 -15.38 12.97 -14.12
C SER A 51 -15.57 12.12 -12.84
N GLY A 52 -14.52 12.06 -11.99
CA GLY A 52 -14.60 11.50 -10.64
C GLY A 52 -14.49 9.98 -10.56
N THR A 53 -13.36 9.39 -10.95
CA THR A 53 -13.09 7.97 -10.70
C THR A 53 -13.13 7.70 -9.20
N LYS A 54 -14.10 6.89 -8.78
CA LYS A 54 -14.25 6.39 -7.41
C LYS A 54 -14.01 4.88 -7.43
N LEU A 55 -13.02 4.42 -6.67
CA LEU A 55 -12.73 3.01 -6.47
C LEU A 55 -13.20 2.58 -5.09
N SER A 56 -14.13 1.64 -5.02
CA SER A 56 -14.56 1.05 -3.74
C SER A 56 -13.47 0.15 -3.19
N VAL A 57 -13.16 0.34 -1.91
CA VAL A 57 -12.14 -0.43 -1.17
C VAL A 57 -12.85 -1.16 -0.04
N VAL A 58 -12.76 -2.48 -0.02
CA VAL A 58 -13.28 -3.29 1.08
C VAL A 58 -12.21 -3.49 2.14
N SER A 59 -12.63 -3.87 3.36
CA SER A 59 -11.69 -4.19 4.42
C SER A 59 -10.88 -5.43 4.08
N PRO A 60 -9.54 -5.35 4.10
CA PRO A 60 -8.68 -6.50 3.88
C PRO A 60 -8.54 -7.39 5.12
N LEU A 61 -8.99 -6.92 6.28
CA LEU A 61 -8.87 -7.59 7.58
C LEU A 61 -10.18 -7.53 8.34
N SER A 62 -10.38 -8.47 9.27
CA SER A 62 -11.37 -8.37 10.33
C SER A 62 -10.74 -7.75 11.56
N GLY A 63 -11.45 -6.86 12.27
CA GLY A 63 -10.93 -6.24 13.49
C GLY A 63 -11.55 -4.87 13.78
N LEU A 64 -10.88 -4.08 14.59
CA LEU A 64 -11.29 -2.71 14.93
C LEU A 64 -10.64 -1.72 13.96
N ALA A 65 -11.40 -1.18 13.02
CA ALA A 65 -10.96 -0.09 12.16
C ALA A 65 -11.01 1.25 12.93
N LYS A 66 -9.95 2.04 12.80
CA LYS A 66 -9.78 3.36 13.45
C LYS A 66 -9.30 4.40 12.43
N PRO A 67 -9.54 5.70 12.67
CA PRO A 67 -8.89 6.76 11.92
C PRO A 67 -7.37 6.61 11.96
N LEU A 68 -6.70 6.97 10.86
CA LEU A 68 -5.25 6.78 10.75
C LEU A 68 -4.45 7.58 11.78
N ASP A 69 -4.95 8.74 12.20
CA ASP A 69 -4.33 9.59 13.25
C ASP A 69 -4.30 8.93 14.64
N GLN A 70 -5.05 7.83 14.82
CA GLN A 70 -5.02 7.01 16.03
C GLN A 70 -4.04 5.82 15.93
N ALA A 71 -3.27 5.71 14.84
CA ALA A 71 -2.21 4.71 14.75
C ALA A 71 -1.12 4.98 15.79
N SER A 72 -0.57 3.93 16.39
CA SER A 72 0.43 4.03 17.44
C SER A 72 1.77 4.59 16.97
N ASP A 73 2.10 4.44 15.68
CA ASP A 73 3.34 4.94 15.10
C ASP A 73 3.16 6.32 14.46
N PRO A 74 4.00 7.32 14.82
CA PRO A 74 3.94 8.68 14.27
C PRO A 74 4.12 8.75 12.74
N VAL A 75 4.85 7.84 12.12
CA VAL A 75 5.06 7.81 10.66
C VAL A 75 3.74 7.58 9.93
N PHE A 76 2.86 6.75 10.50
CA PHE A 76 1.53 6.50 9.95
C PHE A 76 0.51 7.52 10.43
N SER A 77 0.44 7.82 11.74
CA SER A 77 -0.58 8.72 12.29
C SER A 77 -0.49 10.16 11.77
N GLN A 78 0.71 10.61 11.41
CA GLN A 78 0.91 11.91 10.76
C GLN A 78 0.63 11.89 9.25
N GLY A 79 0.37 10.72 8.68
CA GLY A 79 0.10 10.56 7.25
C GLY A 79 1.29 10.81 6.33
N ILE A 80 2.52 10.60 6.84
CA ILE A 80 3.76 10.78 6.07
C ILE A 80 3.84 9.75 4.93
N MET A 81 3.38 8.52 5.20
CA MET A 81 3.42 7.40 4.25
C MET A 81 2.22 7.33 3.31
N GLY A 82 1.20 8.17 3.53
CA GLY A 82 -0.05 8.14 2.79
C GLY A 82 -1.25 8.46 3.67
N LYS A 83 -2.44 8.37 3.10
CA LYS A 83 -3.72 8.59 3.80
C LYS A 83 -4.55 7.32 3.75
N GLY A 84 -5.33 7.06 4.79
CA GLY A 84 -6.17 5.87 4.88
C GLY A 84 -6.68 5.64 6.29
N VAL A 85 -6.72 4.36 6.67
CA VAL A 85 -7.21 3.91 7.98
C VAL A 85 -6.20 2.95 8.61
N VAL A 86 -6.33 2.70 9.91
CA VAL A 86 -5.60 1.64 10.61
C VAL A 86 -6.58 0.61 11.16
N ILE A 87 -6.26 -0.69 11.04
CA ILE A 87 -7.07 -1.77 11.61
C ILE A 87 -6.23 -2.48 12.67
N ASP A 88 -6.83 -2.68 13.86
CA ASP A 88 -6.32 -3.61 14.87
C ASP A 88 -6.92 -4.99 14.58
N PRO A 89 -6.16 -5.94 13.98
CA PRO A 89 -6.73 -7.16 13.43
C PRO A 89 -7.13 -8.16 14.52
N SER A 90 -8.26 -8.83 14.31
CA SER A 90 -8.76 -9.91 15.19
C SER A 90 -8.29 -11.30 14.76
N ASP A 91 -7.81 -11.43 13.52
CA ASP A 91 -7.23 -12.65 12.95
C ASP A 91 -6.08 -12.33 12.01
N GLY A 92 -5.24 -13.32 11.73
CA GLY A 92 -4.00 -13.16 10.97
C GLY A 92 -4.15 -13.45 9.48
N GLU A 93 -5.25 -13.08 8.84
CA GLU A 93 -5.45 -13.29 7.40
C GLU A 93 -5.71 -11.97 6.67
N LEU A 94 -4.74 -11.53 5.88
CA LEU A 94 -4.85 -10.39 4.99
C LEU A 94 -5.31 -10.83 3.61
N VAL A 95 -6.36 -10.18 3.09
CA VAL A 95 -6.88 -10.39 1.72
C VAL A 95 -6.80 -9.11 0.90
N SER A 96 -6.91 -9.22 -0.43
CA SER A 96 -6.91 -8.04 -1.29
C SER A 96 -8.18 -7.19 -1.10
N PRO A 97 -8.03 -5.88 -0.83
CA PRO A 97 -9.16 -4.96 -0.69
C PRO A 97 -9.73 -4.50 -2.04
N VAL A 98 -9.00 -4.71 -3.12
CA VAL A 98 -9.29 -4.23 -4.49
C VAL A 98 -8.79 -5.22 -5.52
N ASP A 99 -9.28 -5.12 -6.75
CA ASP A 99 -8.65 -5.77 -7.91
C ASP A 99 -7.37 -5.00 -8.25
N ALA A 100 -6.20 -5.67 -8.26
CA ALA A 100 -4.92 -5.00 -8.42
C ALA A 100 -3.81 -5.93 -8.93
N THR A 101 -2.67 -5.33 -9.25
CA THR A 101 -1.39 -6.03 -9.40
C THR A 101 -0.57 -5.82 -8.13
N VAL A 102 0.08 -6.86 -7.62
CA VAL A 102 1.05 -6.75 -6.53
C VAL A 102 2.27 -5.97 -7.03
N SER A 103 2.33 -4.68 -6.71
CA SER A 103 3.41 -3.79 -7.17
C SER A 103 4.71 -4.01 -6.42
N VAL A 104 4.63 -4.35 -5.14
CA VAL A 104 5.76 -4.73 -4.30
C VAL A 104 5.33 -5.72 -3.22
N LEU A 105 6.16 -6.73 -2.97
CA LEU A 105 6.08 -7.60 -1.81
C LEU A 105 7.42 -7.48 -1.08
N PHE A 106 7.39 -7.00 0.16
CA PHE A 106 8.60 -6.85 0.95
C PHE A 106 9.20 -8.22 1.29
N PRO A 107 10.54 -8.39 1.28
CA PRO A 107 11.19 -9.68 1.53
C PRO A 107 10.77 -10.32 2.86
N THR A 108 10.56 -9.51 3.88
CA THR A 108 10.09 -9.92 5.22
C THR A 108 8.56 -10.11 5.30
N LYS A 109 7.82 -9.89 4.19
CA LYS A 109 6.37 -10.13 4.05
C LYS A 109 5.47 -9.35 5.02
N HIS A 110 6.05 -8.42 5.79
CA HIS A 110 5.29 -7.56 6.71
C HIS A 110 4.53 -6.45 5.99
N ALA A 111 4.86 -6.18 4.74
CA ALA A 111 4.20 -5.15 3.95
C ALA A 111 4.04 -5.56 2.49
N ILE A 112 2.97 -5.07 1.86
CA ILE A 112 2.62 -5.31 0.46
C ILE A 112 2.08 -4.04 -0.18
N GLY A 113 2.52 -3.75 -1.40
CA GLY A 113 1.97 -2.70 -2.24
C GLY A 113 1.11 -3.27 -3.35
N LEU A 114 0.00 -2.59 -3.63
CA LEU A 114 -0.94 -2.95 -4.69
C LEU A 114 -1.14 -1.75 -5.62
N LEU A 115 -1.22 -2.02 -6.93
CA LEU A 115 -1.51 -1.00 -7.95
C LEU A 115 -2.74 -1.43 -8.73
N THR A 116 -3.77 -0.59 -8.72
CA THR A 116 -5.01 -0.85 -9.47
C THR A 116 -4.92 -0.38 -10.92
N SER A 117 -5.85 -0.83 -11.76
CA SER A 117 -5.95 -0.38 -13.16
C SER A 117 -6.28 1.12 -13.29
N GLU A 118 -6.92 1.70 -12.28
CA GLU A 118 -7.22 3.13 -12.18
C GLU A 118 -6.00 3.99 -11.80
N GLY A 119 -4.90 3.33 -11.38
CA GLY A 119 -3.67 3.97 -10.95
C GLY A 119 -3.61 4.30 -9.46
N VAL A 120 -4.52 3.75 -8.64
CA VAL A 120 -4.44 3.92 -7.17
C VAL A 120 -3.33 3.02 -6.62
N GLU A 121 -2.43 3.61 -5.85
CA GLU A 121 -1.35 2.90 -5.17
C GLU A 121 -1.69 2.69 -3.70
N PHE A 122 -1.74 1.43 -3.29
CA PHE A 122 -1.97 1.05 -1.90
C PHE A 122 -0.70 0.52 -1.26
N LEU A 123 -0.52 0.83 0.02
CA LEU A 123 0.42 0.18 0.92
C LEU A 123 -0.36 -0.39 2.12
N ILE A 124 -0.17 -1.68 2.39
CA ILE A 124 -0.67 -2.34 3.59
C ILE A 124 0.54 -2.80 4.39
N HIS A 125 0.65 -2.34 5.63
CA HIS A 125 1.80 -2.62 6.50
C HIS A 125 1.32 -3.32 7.77
N ILE A 126 1.69 -4.59 7.95
CA ILE A 126 1.20 -5.44 9.04
C ILE A 126 2.08 -5.25 10.27
N GLY A 127 1.51 -4.63 11.30
CA GLY A 127 2.18 -4.34 12.57
C GLY A 127 3.16 -3.17 12.48
N MET A 128 3.63 -2.73 13.64
CA MET A 128 4.62 -1.67 13.78
C MET A 128 5.98 -2.30 14.04
N ASP A 129 7.03 -1.84 13.31
CA ASP A 129 8.41 -2.34 13.39
C ASP A 129 8.59 -3.84 13.11
N THR A 130 7.59 -4.53 12.58
CA THR A 130 7.60 -5.97 12.30
C THR A 130 8.58 -6.40 11.21
N VAL A 131 9.19 -5.45 10.50
CA VAL A 131 10.35 -5.70 9.63
C VAL A 131 11.49 -6.39 10.40
N ASN A 132 11.65 -6.09 11.69
CA ASN A 132 12.68 -6.64 12.56
C ASN A 132 12.46 -8.13 12.88
N LEU A 133 11.29 -8.68 12.61
CA LEU A 133 11.01 -10.12 12.69
C LEU A 133 11.60 -10.93 11.54
N GLU A 134 12.20 -10.26 10.53
CA GLU A 134 12.86 -10.87 9.37
C GLU A 134 11.97 -11.91 8.64
N GLY A 135 10.65 -11.70 8.69
CA GLY A 135 9.65 -12.58 8.07
C GLY A 135 9.14 -13.72 8.94
N LYS A 136 9.64 -13.85 10.18
CA LYS A 136 9.12 -14.83 11.14
C LYS A 136 7.65 -14.51 11.45
N GLY A 137 6.80 -15.52 11.36
CA GLY A 137 5.35 -15.38 11.57
C GLY A 137 4.58 -14.83 10.36
N PHE A 138 5.21 -14.63 9.21
CA PHE A 138 4.56 -14.17 7.99
C PHE A 138 4.68 -15.20 6.86
N THR A 139 3.56 -15.48 6.19
CA THR A 139 3.52 -16.33 5.00
C THR A 139 2.79 -15.60 3.89
N SER A 140 3.49 -15.39 2.75
CA SER A 140 2.87 -14.83 1.54
C SER A 140 2.23 -15.93 0.71
N HIS A 141 1.07 -15.62 0.12
CA HIS A 141 0.34 -16.48 -0.83
C HIS A 141 0.41 -15.95 -2.25
N VAL A 142 1.10 -14.83 -2.45
CA VAL A 142 1.29 -14.15 -3.74
C VAL A 142 2.75 -13.74 -3.90
N ALA A 143 3.11 -13.41 -5.13
CA ALA A 143 4.40 -12.86 -5.50
C ALA A 143 4.24 -11.46 -6.11
N GLN A 144 5.31 -10.68 -6.15
CA GLN A 144 5.34 -9.41 -6.87
C GLN A 144 5.09 -9.66 -8.36
N GLY A 145 4.19 -8.88 -8.95
CA GLY A 145 3.73 -9.01 -10.34
C GLY A 145 2.43 -9.80 -10.50
N ASP A 146 1.96 -10.52 -9.47
CA ASP A 146 0.70 -11.26 -9.54
C ASP A 146 -0.49 -10.31 -9.64
N ASN A 147 -1.50 -10.72 -10.42
CA ASN A 147 -2.81 -10.06 -10.43
C ASN A 147 -3.72 -10.71 -9.39
N VAL A 148 -4.29 -9.90 -8.54
CA VAL A 148 -5.17 -10.32 -7.45
C VAL A 148 -6.56 -9.70 -7.60
N LYS A 149 -7.56 -10.42 -7.12
CA LYS A 149 -8.96 -9.98 -7.03
C LYS A 149 -9.33 -9.65 -5.60
N VAL A 150 -10.39 -8.84 -5.45
CA VAL A 150 -10.99 -8.61 -4.13
C VAL A 150 -11.23 -9.93 -3.40
N GLY A 151 -10.68 -10.06 -2.19
CA GLY A 151 -10.82 -11.23 -1.34
C GLY A 151 -9.76 -12.32 -1.53
N ASP A 152 -8.89 -12.21 -2.54
CA ASP A 152 -7.77 -13.14 -2.69
C ASP A 152 -6.82 -13.03 -1.49
N LYS A 153 -6.39 -14.16 -0.97
CA LYS A 153 -5.48 -14.23 0.18
C LYS A 153 -4.09 -13.74 -0.23
N LEU A 154 -3.59 -12.72 0.48
CA LEU A 154 -2.30 -12.12 0.23
C LEU A 154 -1.22 -12.63 1.18
N ILE A 155 -1.47 -12.44 2.49
CA ILE A 155 -0.50 -12.77 3.55
C ILE A 155 -1.25 -13.35 4.73
N THR A 156 -0.70 -14.39 5.36
CA THR A 156 -1.10 -14.82 6.69
C THR A 156 -0.02 -14.49 7.70
N PHE A 157 -0.41 -14.12 8.92
CA PHE A 157 0.52 -13.73 9.97
C PHE A 157 0.07 -14.21 11.35
N ASP A 158 1.02 -14.51 12.22
CA ASP A 158 0.80 -15.07 13.55
C ASP A 158 0.71 -13.95 14.59
N ILE A 159 -0.53 -13.49 14.90
CA ILE A 159 -0.79 -12.42 15.87
C ILE A 159 -0.22 -12.76 17.26
N PRO A 160 -0.47 -13.95 17.85
CA PRO A 160 0.12 -14.32 19.12
C PRO A 160 1.64 -14.17 19.13
N MET A 161 2.32 -14.75 18.16
CA MET A 161 3.78 -14.70 18.07
C MET A 161 4.30 -13.27 17.93
N ILE A 162 3.69 -12.44 17.07
CA ILE A 162 4.09 -11.05 16.88
C ILE A 162 3.97 -10.27 18.20
N LYS A 163 2.90 -10.51 18.97
CA LYS A 163 2.69 -9.89 20.29
C LYS A 163 3.67 -10.40 21.34
N GLU A 164 4.00 -11.68 21.33
CA GLU A 164 4.99 -12.29 22.23
C GLU A 164 6.39 -11.71 22.01
N GLU A 165 6.74 -11.40 20.77
CA GLU A 165 8.00 -10.71 20.41
C GLU A 165 7.98 -9.20 20.74
N GLY A 166 6.86 -8.68 21.29
CA GLY A 166 6.73 -7.31 21.78
C GLY A 166 6.27 -6.29 20.74
N TYR A 167 5.78 -6.73 19.57
CA TYR A 167 5.33 -5.84 18.51
C TYR A 167 3.82 -5.59 18.54
N ILE A 168 3.43 -4.40 18.09
CA ILE A 168 2.03 -4.01 17.90
C ILE A 168 1.58 -4.49 16.53
N VAL A 169 0.37 -5.11 16.45
CA VAL A 169 -0.17 -5.65 15.18
C VAL A 169 -1.06 -4.69 14.41
N GLU A 170 -1.25 -3.45 14.87
CA GLU A 170 -2.00 -2.44 14.11
C GLU A 170 -1.52 -2.40 12.66
N THR A 171 -2.46 -2.43 11.72
CA THR A 171 -2.19 -2.59 10.29
C THR A 171 -2.75 -1.39 9.52
N PRO A 172 -1.91 -0.40 9.15
CA PRO A 172 -2.30 0.68 8.25
C PRO A 172 -2.62 0.18 6.83
N ILE A 173 -3.72 0.70 6.28
CA ILE A 173 -4.15 0.55 4.89
C ILE A 173 -4.15 1.94 4.26
N LEU A 174 -3.19 2.21 3.39
CA LEU A 174 -2.86 3.55 2.91
C LEU A 174 -3.00 3.66 1.40
N ILE A 175 -3.44 4.84 0.94
CA ILE A 175 -3.24 5.33 -0.43
C ILE A 175 -1.97 6.18 -0.41
N THR A 176 -0.95 5.77 -1.18
CA THR A 176 0.38 6.40 -1.15
C THR A 176 0.53 7.51 -2.16
N ASN A 177 -0.16 7.46 -3.30
CA ASN A 177 -0.18 8.53 -4.30
C ASN A 177 -1.28 9.57 -3.99
N GLN A 178 -1.21 10.13 -2.78
CA GLN A 178 -2.19 11.06 -2.19
C GLN A 178 -2.34 12.39 -2.94
N GLU A 179 -1.44 12.72 -3.86
CA GLU A 179 -1.55 13.88 -4.75
C GLU A 179 -2.55 13.66 -5.90
N GLU A 180 -2.88 12.40 -6.20
CA GLU A 180 -3.84 12.03 -7.25
C GLU A 180 -5.13 11.47 -6.68
N PHE A 181 -5.05 10.77 -5.56
CA PHE A 181 -6.18 10.10 -4.94
C PHE A 181 -6.23 10.37 -3.43
N ARG A 182 -7.44 10.49 -2.91
CA ARG A 182 -7.67 10.60 -1.46
C ARG A 182 -8.68 9.56 -1.00
N PRO A 183 -8.54 9.04 0.25
CA PRO A 183 -9.57 8.21 0.85
C PRO A 183 -10.77 9.09 1.27
N GLU A 184 -11.98 8.57 1.02
CA GLU A 184 -13.21 8.99 1.66
C GLU A 184 -13.73 7.80 2.45
N GLU A 185 -13.87 7.92 3.76
CA GLU A 185 -14.38 6.85 4.62
C GLU A 185 -15.87 6.62 4.34
N LEU A 186 -16.27 5.34 4.25
CA LEU A 186 -17.66 4.94 4.05
C LEU A 186 -18.36 4.57 5.36
N ILE A 187 -17.63 4.53 6.46
CA ILE A 187 -18.11 4.13 7.78
C ILE A 187 -17.65 5.11 8.84
N ASP A 188 -18.46 5.28 9.87
CA ASP A 188 -18.06 6.06 11.05
C ASP A 188 -17.04 5.26 11.86
N LEU A 189 -15.84 5.82 12.04
CA LEU A 189 -14.75 5.21 12.79
C LEU A 189 -14.68 5.78 14.23
N PRO A 190 -14.28 4.99 15.24
CA PRO A 190 -13.85 3.59 15.16
C PRO A 190 -15.01 2.60 15.06
N LYS A 191 -14.80 1.48 14.35
CA LYS A 191 -15.82 0.46 14.13
C LYS A 191 -15.25 -0.95 13.99
N GLN A 192 -15.94 -1.94 14.56
CA GLN A 192 -15.68 -3.35 14.26
C GLN A 192 -16.09 -3.65 12.82
N ILE A 193 -15.18 -4.23 12.06
CA ILE A 193 -15.36 -4.55 10.65
C ILE A 193 -14.94 -5.98 10.36
N LYS A 194 -15.55 -6.59 9.34
CA LYS A 194 -15.15 -7.90 8.81
C LYS A 194 -14.51 -7.74 7.44
N ARG A 195 -13.62 -8.65 7.08
CA ARG A 195 -13.08 -8.75 5.72
C ARG A 195 -14.20 -8.68 4.69
N GLY A 196 -13.95 -7.98 3.58
CA GLY A 196 -14.91 -7.80 2.50
C GLY A 196 -16.01 -6.77 2.75
N GLN A 197 -16.18 -6.23 3.95
CA GLN A 197 -17.11 -5.11 4.18
C GLN A 197 -16.54 -3.81 3.60
N ALA A 198 -17.45 -2.95 3.13
CA ALA A 198 -17.06 -1.62 2.64
C ALA A 198 -16.28 -0.85 3.71
N LEU A 199 -15.15 -0.26 3.35
CA LEU A 199 -14.26 0.46 4.25
C LEU A 199 -14.14 1.93 3.84
N MET A 200 -13.70 2.19 2.64
CA MET A 200 -13.47 3.53 2.10
C MET A 200 -13.62 3.56 0.58
N VAL A 201 -13.58 4.75 0.00
CA VAL A 201 -13.49 4.98 -1.43
C VAL A 201 -12.19 5.71 -1.72
N ALA A 202 -11.41 5.23 -2.69
CA ALA A 202 -10.33 6.02 -3.27
C ALA A 202 -10.93 6.93 -4.34
N LYS A 203 -10.87 8.24 -4.11
CA LYS A 203 -11.43 9.25 -5.00
C LYS A 203 -10.31 10.02 -5.68
N LYS A 204 -10.39 10.15 -7.00
CA LYS A 204 -9.47 10.99 -7.75
C LYS A 204 -9.71 12.46 -7.42
N ILE A 205 -8.61 13.21 -7.21
CA ILE A 205 -8.62 14.64 -6.88
C ILE A 205 -8.78 15.48 -8.17
#